data_1c403d06adf654a9f821affde7ce33c3
#
_entry.id   1c403d06adf654a9f821affde7ce33c3
#
_cell.length_a   1.000
_cell.length_b   1.000
_cell.length_c   1.000
_cell.angle_alpha   90.00
_cell.angle_beta   90.00
_cell.angle_gamma   90.00
#
_symmetry.space_group_name_H-M   'P 1'
#
loop_
_entity.id
_entity.type
_entity.pdbx_description
1 polymer ?
#
loop_
_entity_poly.entity_id
_entity_poly.type
_entity_poly.pdbx_seq_one_letter_code
_entity_poly.pdbx_strand_id
1 'polypeptide(L)'
;MSLKKILSIFLLSFILIGSSNADYGDGDNAYAEGDYQGAILEWLQVAEQGDARAQYNVAWMYANSKGTDQDFQEAANWYKKSADQGYVDAQYNLANLYLRGDGVTQNDHLAFSWFLRAAEQGDAPAQYNLGRMYLLGKGDDKNILEGRFWIKQALENNDEYIGILAQQVWDDFKLGSY
;
A
#
# COMPACT_ATOMS: atom_id res chain seq x y z
N MET A 1 -9.19 22.05 14.48
CA MET A 1 -7.74 22.43 14.34
C MET A 1 -7.12 21.34 13.52
N SER A 2 -6.42 21.64 12.41
CA SER A 2 -5.92 20.58 11.51
C SER A 2 -4.80 19.79 12.19
N LEU A 3 -4.70 18.49 11.89
CA LEU A 3 -3.68 17.58 12.42
C LEU A 3 -2.25 18.16 12.22
N LYS A 4 -2.00 18.88 11.11
CA LYS A 4 -0.75 19.61 10.85
C LYS A 4 -0.40 20.64 11.94
N LYS A 5 -1.41 21.31 12.53
CA LYS A 5 -1.20 22.24 13.66
C LYS A 5 -1.00 21.50 14.99
N ILE A 6 -1.64 20.35 15.18
CA ILE A 6 -1.44 19.51 16.36
C ILE A 6 -0.02 18.90 16.33
N LEU A 7 0.42 18.38 15.19
CA LEU A 7 1.78 17.85 15.00
C LEU A 7 2.88 18.91 15.24
N SER A 8 2.67 20.16 14.77
CA SER A 8 3.67 21.23 15.01
C SER A 8 3.78 21.65 16.49
N ILE A 9 2.71 21.49 17.27
CA ILE A 9 2.70 21.81 18.71
C ILE A 9 3.34 20.65 19.49
N PHE A 10 3.14 19.40 19.07
CA PHE A 10 3.75 18.23 19.71
C PHE A 10 5.27 18.12 19.44
N LEU A 11 5.75 18.49 18.25
CA LEU A 11 7.20 18.52 17.95
C LEU A 11 7.99 19.50 18.82
N LEU A 12 7.35 20.55 19.34
CA LEU A 12 8.00 21.54 20.22
C LEU A 12 7.94 21.19 21.71
N SER A 13 7.04 20.28 22.13
CA SER A 13 6.87 19.88 23.52
C SER A 13 7.56 18.55 23.88
N PHE A 14 8.07 17.81 22.88
CA PHE A 14 8.61 16.44 23.06
C PHE A 14 10.04 16.36 23.57
N ILE A 15 10.69 17.49 23.89
CA ILE A 15 12.08 17.49 24.43
C ILE A 15 12.13 17.15 25.93
N LEU A 16 11.01 16.97 26.62
CA LEU A 16 10.99 16.89 28.10
C LEU A 16 10.06 15.84 28.74
N ILE A 17 9.53 14.86 28.03
CA ILE A 17 8.79 13.77 28.69
C ILE A 17 9.46 12.44 28.32
N GLY A 18 9.89 11.76 29.37
CA GLY A 18 10.70 10.55 29.33
C GLY A 18 10.23 9.52 28.31
N SER A 19 11.21 8.80 27.76
CA SER A 19 11.05 7.70 26.83
C SER A 19 10.03 6.66 27.31
N SER A 20 8.75 6.87 27.09
CA SER A 20 7.86 5.75 26.86
C SER A 20 8.26 5.23 25.47
N ASN A 21 8.83 4.04 25.39
CA ASN A 21 8.98 3.37 24.11
C ASN A 21 7.58 3.26 23.56
N ALA A 22 7.24 4.08 22.53
CA ALA A 22 5.98 3.93 21.84
C ALA A 22 5.93 2.49 21.34
N ASP A 23 4.91 1.76 21.77
CA ASP A 23 4.68 0.39 21.34
C ASP A 23 3.68 0.43 20.18
N TYR A 24 3.95 -0.35 19.13
CA TYR A 24 3.03 -0.53 18.03
C TYR A 24 1.64 -0.95 18.53
N GLY A 25 1.57 -1.75 19.61
CA GLY A 25 0.34 -2.23 20.23
C GLY A 25 -0.58 -1.13 20.78
N ASP A 26 -0.04 0.01 21.18
CA ASP A 26 -0.86 1.11 21.69
C ASP A 26 -1.74 1.71 20.57
N GLY A 27 -1.19 1.82 19.37
CA GLY A 27 -1.95 2.23 18.19
C GLY A 27 -3.03 1.22 17.79
N ASP A 28 -2.74 -0.08 17.86
CA ASP A 28 -3.72 -1.14 17.57
C ASP A 28 -4.88 -1.11 18.57
N ASN A 29 -4.60 -0.90 19.85
CA ASN A 29 -5.61 -0.80 20.91
C ASN A 29 -6.53 0.42 20.68
N ALA A 30 -5.94 1.59 20.45
CA ALA A 30 -6.70 2.81 20.17
C ALA A 30 -7.58 2.63 18.90
N TYR A 31 -7.05 1.99 17.85
CA TYR A 31 -7.82 1.71 16.65
C TYR A 31 -9.00 0.77 16.91
N ALA A 32 -8.81 -0.28 17.68
CA ALA A 32 -9.86 -1.24 18.05
C ALA A 32 -10.96 -0.61 18.91
N GLU A 33 -10.64 0.37 19.73
CA GLU A 33 -11.58 1.16 20.55
C GLU A 33 -12.31 2.25 19.73
N GLY A 34 -11.90 2.47 18.47
CA GLY A 34 -12.47 3.50 17.59
C GLY A 34 -11.85 4.89 17.79
N ASP A 35 -10.84 5.02 18.64
CA ASP A 35 -10.04 6.24 18.78
C ASP A 35 -9.02 6.35 17.64
N TYR A 36 -9.52 6.69 16.45
CA TYR A 36 -8.68 6.81 15.27
C TYR A 36 -7.66 7.97 15.34
N GLN A 37 -7.98 9.02 16.11
CA GLN A 37 -7.03 10.12 16.32
C GLN A 37 -5.89 9.71 17.26
N GLY A 38 -6.20 8.97 18.32
CA GLY A 38 -5.20 8.35 19.17
C GLY A 38 -4.33 7.37 18.39
N ALA A 39 -4.97 6.46 17.65
CA ALA A 39 -4.26 5.43 16.88
C ALA A 39 -3.21 6.01 15.91
N ILE A 40 -3.58 7.03 15.11
CA ILE A 40 -2.63 7.64 14.16
C ILE A 40 -1.47 8.34 14.89
N LEU A 41 -1.70 8.94 16.06
CA LEU A 41 -0.65 9.60 16.83
C LEU A 41 0.34 8.59 17.41
N GLU A 42 -0.15 7.46 17.94
CA GLU A 42 0.71 6.39 18.46
C GLU A 42 1.51 5.73 17.33
N TRP A 43 0.86 5.35 16.22
CA TRP A 43 1.58 4.78 15.09
C TRP A 43 2.58 5.75 14.44
N LEU A 44 2.33 7.07 14.43
CA LEU A 44 3.29 8.05 13.91
C LEU A 44 4.61 8.02 14.69
N GLN A 45 4.57 7.87 16.02
CA GLN A 45 5.78 7.80 16.83
C GLN A 45 6.63 6.56 16.47
N VAL A 46 5.98 5.42 16.26
CA VAL A 46 6.64 4.15 15.88
C VAL A 46 7.10 4.19 14.42
N ALA A 47 6.30 4.77 13.52
CA ALA A 47 6.60 4.94 12.11
C ALA A 47 7.82 5.84 11.88
N GLU A 48 7.97 6.90 12.67
CA GLU A 48 9.15 7.79 12.66
C GLU A 48 10.42 7.08 13.13
N GLN A 49 10.30 6.05 13.95
CA GLN A 49 11.40 5.18 14.37
C GLN A 49 11.77 4.13 13.31
N GLY A 50 11.00 4.02 12.23
CA GLY A 50 11.30 3.18 11.08
C GLY A 50 10.48 1.89 10.98
N ASP A 51 9.51 1.63 11.87
CA ASP A 51 8.69 0.43 11.79
C ASP A 51 7.82 0.44 10.51
N ALA A 52 8.01 -0.57 9.65
CA ALA A 52 7.35 -0.64 8.35
C ALA A 52 5.83 -0.84 8.45
N ARG A 53 5.36 -1.57 9.47
CA ARG A 53 3.94 -1.82 9.69
C ARG A 53 3.24 -0.55 10.18
N ALA A 54 3.86 0.18 11.11
CA ALA A 54 3.35 1.46 11.58
C ALA A 54 3.30 2.49 10.44
N GLN A 55 4.34 2.54 9.59
CA GLN A 55 4.36 3.39 8.39
C GLN A 55 3.22 3.05 7.43
N TYR A 56 2.94 1.78 7.20
CA TYR A 56 1.79 1.34 6.41
C TYR A 56 0.46 1.81 7.04
N ASN A 57 0.27 1.60 8.35
CA ASN A 57 -0.96 2.00 9.03
C ASN A 57 -1.18 3.51 8.96
N VAL A 58 -0.15 4.32 9.21
CA VAL A 58 -0.20 5.78 9.06
C VAL A 58 -0.61 6.17 7.62
N ALA A 59 0.00 5.55 6.62
CA ALA A 59 -0.34 5.78 5.22
C ALA A 59 -1.82 5.45 4.94
N TRP A 60 -2.29 4.31 5.45
CA TRP A 60 -3.66 3.88 5.29
C TRP A 60 -4.67 4.84 5.94
N MET A 61 -4.33 5.37 7.11
CA MET A 61 -5.15 6.35 7.82
C MET A 61 -5.32 7.64 6.99
N TYR A 62 -4.22 8.16 6.42
CA TYR A 62 -4.27 9.32 5.52
C TYR A 62 -5.06 9.02 4.23
N ALA A 63 -4.86 7.86 3.62
CA ALA A 63 -5.55 7.49 2.38
C ALA A 63 -7.07 7.34 2.58
N ASN A 64 -7.51 6.90 3.77
CA ASN A 64 -8.91 6.56 4.06
C ASN A 64 -9.63 7.57 4.96
N SER A 65 -9.05 8.72 5.23
CA SER A 65 -9.64 9.76 6.12
C SER A 65 -10.02 9.21 7.51
N LYS A 66 -9.15 8.37 8.09
CA LYS A 66 -9.38 7.78 9.41
C LYS A 66 -8.53 8.52 10.45
N GLY A 67 -9.21 9.18 11.41
CA GLY A 67 -8.54 9.98 12.44
C GLY A 67 -7.84 11.25 11.95
N THR A 68 -7.87 11.51 10.64
CA THR A 68 -7.27 12.68 10.00
C THR A 68 -8.03 13.04 8.73
N ASP A 69 -7.78 14.23 8.18
CA ASP A 69 -8.24 14.57 6.84
C ASP A 69 -7.52 13.70 5.80
N GLN A 70 -8.20 13.36 4.70
CA GLN A 70 -7.60 12.61 3.62
C GLN A 70 -6.43 13.39 3.00
N ASP A 71 -5.29 12.72 2.87
CA ASP A 71 -4.10 13.28 2.22
C ASP A 71 -3.33 12.17 1.50
N PHE A 72 -3.62 11.99 0.19
CA PHE A 72 -2.95 10.97 -0.61
C PHE A 72 -1.46 11.25 -0.82
N GLN A 73 -1.00 12.49 -0.72
CA GLN A 73 0.43 12.80 -0.81
C GLN A 73 1.16 12.31 0.44
N GLU A 74 0.62 12.58 1.63
CA GLU A 74 1.17 12.01 2.87
C GLU A 74 1.07 10.48 2.88
N ALA A 75 -0.05 9.92 2.41
CA ALA A 75 -0.20 8.46 2.26
C ALA A 75 0.91 7.87 1.36
N ALA A 76 1.16 8.47 0.19
CA ALA A 76 2.21 8.02 -0.72
C ALA A 76 3.60 8.08 -0.08
N ASN A 77 3.89 9.14 0.69
CA ASN A 77 5.17 9.29 1.40
C ASN A 77 5.39 8.17 2.42
N TRP A 78 4.37 7.86 3.22
CA TRP A 78 4.45 6.82 4.23
C TRP A 78 4.41 5.42 3.63
N TYR A 79 3.56 5.15 2.63
CA TYR A 79 3.59 3.89 1.89
C TYR A 79 4.95 3.64 1.26
N LYS A 80 5.61 4.68 0.71
CA LYS A 80 6.94 4.53 0.11
C LYS A 80 7.98 4.09 1.13
N LYS A 81 7.99 4.68 2.34
CA LYS A 81 8.92 4.27 3.41
C LYS A 81 8.72 2.80 3.81
N SER A 82 7.47 2.37 3.94
CA SER A 82 7.09 1.00 4.28
C SER A 82 7.43 0.02 3.14
N ALA A 83 7.09 0.39 1.90
CA ALA A 83 7.34 -0.41 0.69
C ALA A 83 8.84 -0.61 0.40
N ASP A 84 9.66 0.41 0.66
CA ASP A 84 11.12 0.34 0.54
C ASP A 84 11.73 -0.69 1.50
N GLN A 85 11.07 -0.98 2.62
CA GLN A 85 11.43 -2.02 3.57
C GLN A 85 10.87 -3.41 3.21
N GLY A 86 10.14 -3.52 2.10
CA GLY A 86 9.59 -4.78 1.63
C GLY A 86 8.17 -5.10 2.12
N TYR A 87 7.49 -4.18 2.82
CA TYR A 87 6.12 -4.44 3.30
C TYR A 87 5.15 -4.57 2.11
N VAL A 88 4.58 -5.75 1.94
CA VAL A 88 3.86 -6.15 0.73
C VAL A 88 2.63 -5.28 0.46
N ASP A 89 1.81 -5.08 1.50
CA ASP A 89 0.59 -4.27 1.37
C ASP A 89 0.91 -2.80 1.03
N ALA A 90 2.04 -2.28 1.51
CA ALA A 90 2.49 -0.93 1.17
C ALA A 90 2.95 -0.84 -0.29
N GLN A 91 3.64 -1.87 -0.80
CA GLN A 91 4.05 -1.94 -2.21
C GLN A 91 2.82 -1.96 -3.12
N TYR A 92 1.83 -2.79 -2.81
CA TYR A 92 0.58 -2.86 -3.55
C TYR A 92 -0.18 -1.53 -3.54
N ASN A 93 -0.34 -0.91 -2.37
CA ASN A 93 -1.06 0.36 -2.25
C ASN A 93 -0.32 1.52 -2.94
N LEU A 94 1.00 1.58 -2.82
CA LEU A 94 1.82 2.58 -3.52
C LEU A 94 1.72 2.42 -5.05
N ALA A 95 1.72 1.18 -5.55
CA ALA A 95 1.51 0.91 -6.97
C ALA A 95 0.16 1.46 -7.46
N ASN A 96 -0.91 1.27 -6.67
CA ASN A 96 -2.22 1.80 -6.99
C ASN A 96 -2.24 3.35 -7.02
N LEU A 97 -1.55 4.02 -6.09
CA LEU A 97 -1.43 5.47 -6.09
C LEU A 97 -0.75 5.97 -7.38
N TYR A 98 0.35 5.34 -7.79
CA TYR A 98 1.01 5.67 -9.06
C TYR A 98 0.14 5.38 -10.29
N LEU A 99 -0.62 4.26 -10.27
CA LEU A 99 -1.49 3.89 -11.38
C LEU A 99 -2.63 4.89 -11.60
N ARG A 100 -3.15 5.47 -10.50
CA ARG A 100 -4.27 6.42 -10.53
C ARG A 100 -3.83 7.88 -10.57
N GLY A 101 -2.63 8.19 -10.09
CA GLY A 101 -2.16 9.56 -9.89
C GLY A 101 -2.73 10.19 -8.60
N ASP A 102 -3.10 9.37 -7.61
CA ASP A 102 -3.63 9.85 -6.33
C ASP A 102 -2.47 10.33 -5.45
N GLY A 103 -2.39 11.64 -5.18
CA GLY A 103 -1.33 12.26 -4.38
C GLY A 103 0.07 12.25 -4.99
N VAL A 104 0.25 11.61 -6.13
CA VAL A 104 1.49 11.51 -6.90
C VAL A 104 1.22 11.73 -8.39
N THR A 105 2.24 12.09 -9.14
CA THR A 105 2.11 12.10 -10.62
C THR A 105 1.89 10.67 -11.10
N GLN A 106 0.82 10.46 -11.90
CA GLN A 106 0.53 9.16 -12.50
C GLN A 106 1.76 8.62 -13.26
N ASN A 107 2.11 7.37 -13.00
CA ASN A 107 3.27 6.74 -13.60
C ASN A 107 3.11 5.22 -13.68
N ASP A 108 2.77 4.72 -14.87
CA ASP A 108 2.55 3.29 -15.09
C ASP A 108 3.84 2.46 -14.89
N HIS A 109 5.03 3.01 -15.18
CA HIS A 109 6.30 2.29 -14.92
C HIS A 109 6.59 2.11 -13.43
N LEU A 110 6.32 3.14 -12.61
CA LEU A 110 6.47 3.02 -11.17
C LEU A 110 5.41 2.09 -10.58
N ALA A 111 4.17 2.17 -11.05
CA ALA A 111 3.11 1.25 -10.66
C ALA A 111 3.49 -0.21 -10.97
N PHE A 112 3.95 -0.48 -12.19
CA PHE A 112 4.46 -1.78 -12.62
C PHE A 112 5.57 -2.30 -11.70
N SER A 113 6.58 -1.47 -11.43
CA SER A 113 7.72 -1.86 -10.61
C SER A 113 7.32 -2.23 -9.18
N TRP A 114 6.35 -1.52 -8.59
CA TRP A 114 5.86 -1.81 -7.25
C TRP A 114 4.93 -3.03 -7.23
N PHE A 115 4.05 -3.19 -8.24
CA PHE A 115 3.27 -4.43 -8.36
C PHE A 115 4.16 -5.66 -8.56
N LEU A 116 5.24 -5.55 -9.33
CA LEU A 116 6.18 -6.65 -9.50
C LEU A 116 6.77 -7.11 -8.16
N ARG A 117 7.24 -6.18 -7.33
CA ARG A 117 7.80 -6.49 -6.01
C ARG A 117 6.78 -7.16 -5.08
N ALA A 118 5.53 -6.70 -5.07
CA ALA A 118 4.47 -7.31 -4.28
C ALA A 118 4.06 -8.70 -4.83
N ALA A 119 3.96 -8.84 -6.16
CA ALA A 119 3.61 -10.08 -6.84
C ALA A 119 4.65 -11.19 -6.62
N GLU A 120 5.95 -10.83 -6.63
CA GLU A 120 7.06 -11.75 -6.32
C GLU A 120 7.01 -12.26 -4.88
N GLN A 121 6.38 -11.52 -3.97
CA GLN A 121 6.12 -11.95 -2.60
C GLN A 121 4.80 -12.72 -2.43
N GLY A 122 4.08 -12.98 -3.53
CA GLY A 122 2.87 -13.80 -3.53
C GLY A 122 1.57 -13.02 -3.31
N ASP A 123 1.58 -11.67 -3.38
CA ASP A 123 0.35 -10.88 -3.27
C ASP A 123 -0.56 -11.11 -4.48
N ALA A 124 -1.72 -11.75 -4.26
CA ALA A 124 -2.64 -12.09 -5.33
C ALA A 124 -3.20 -10.88 -6.10
N PRO A 125 -3.64 -9.79 -5.43
CA PRO A 125 -4.04 -8.57 -6.11
C PRO A 125 -2.92 -7.98 -6.98
N ALA A 126 -1.67 -8.00 -6.52
CA ALA A 126 -0.54 -7.50 -7.31
C ALA A 126 -0.24 -8.41 -8.50
N GLN A 127 -0.27 -9.74 -8.33
CA GLN A 127 -0.11 -10.72 -9.43
C GLN A 127 -1.15 -10.48 -10.53
N TYR A 128 -2.41 -10.30 -10.15
CA TYR A 128 -3.48 -9.97 -11.07
C TYR A 128 -3.24 -8.66 -11.84
N ASN A 129 -2.91 -7.59 -11.12
CA ASN A 129 -2.66 -6.29 -11.74
C ASN A 129 -1.43 -6.31 -12.64
N LEU A 130 -0.34 -6.94 -12.22
CA LEU A 130 0.88 -7.09 -13.00
C LEU A 130 0.62 -7.88 -14.29
N GLY A 131 -0.11 -8.99 -14.20
CA GLY A 131 -0.49 -9.78 -15.37
C GLY A 131 -1.26 -8.96 -16.39
N ARG A 132 -2.24 -8.17 -15.93
CA ARG A 132 -2.97 -7.25 -16.79
C ARG A 132 -2.09 -6.17 -17.41
N MET A 133 -1.14 -5.62 -16.66
CA MET A 133 -0.21 -4.61 -17.18
C MET A 133 0.64 -5.17 -18.31
N TYR A 134 1.18 -6.38 -18.19
CA TYR A 134 1.87 -7.06 -19.28
C TYR A 134 0.99 -7.33 -20.50
N LEU A 135 -0.26 -7.78 -20.29
CA LEU A 135 -1.18 -8.05 -21.40
C LEU A 135 -1.57 -6.77 -22.18
N LEU A 136 -1.59 -5.64 -21.50
CA LEU A 136 -1.98 -4.34 -22.06
C LEU A 136 -0.78 -3.50 -22.53
N GLY A 137 0.46 -3.88 -22.20
CA GLY A 137 1.65 -3.07 -22.46
C GLY A 137 1.66 -1.78 -21.65
N LYS A 138 1.27 -1.84 -20.37
CA LYS A 138 1.29 -0.70 -19.46
C LYS A 138 2.47 -0.79 -18.50
N GLY A 139 3.30 0.23 -18.50
CA GLY A 139 4.46 0.32 -17.61
C GLY A 139 5.66 -0.52 -18.04
N ASP A 140 5.47 -1.45 -18.98
CA ASP A 140 6.51 -2.21 -19.66
C ASP A 140 5.98 -2.63 -21.04
N ASP A 141 6.85 -3.23 -21.86
CA ASP A 141 6.46 -3.75 -23.16
C ASP A 141 5.40 -4.86 -23.01
N LYS A 142 4.45 -4.88 -23.96
CA LYS A 142 3.43 -5.91 -23.99
C LYS A 142 4.05 -7.30 -24.12
N ASN A 143 3.78 -8.16 -23.14
CA ASN A 143 4.28 -9.52 -23.10
C ASN A 143 3.19 -10.50 -22.66
N ILE A 144 2.64 -11.22 -23.65
CA ILE A 144 1.53 -12.17 -23.40
C ILE A 144 1.98 -13.34 -22.54
N LEU A 145 3.23 -13.81 -22.66
CA LEU A 145 3.73 -14.95 -21.89
C LEU A 145 3.88 -14.58 -20.42
N GLU A 146 4.46 -13.40 -20.11
CA GLU A 146 4.52 -12.89 -18.75
C GLU A 146 3.14 -12.59 -18.18
N GLY A 147 2.27 -11.96 -18.97
CA GLY A 147 0.90 -11.70 -18.56
C GLY A 147 0.16 -12.99 -18.21
N ARG A 148 0.28 -14.03 -19.04
CA ARG A 148 -0.26 -15.38 -18.77
C ARG A 148 0.30 -15.97 -17.48
N PHE A 149 1.62 -15.89 -17.30
CA PHE A 149 2.27 -16.39 -16.09
C PHE A 149 1.68 -15.77 -14.83
N TRP A 150 1.64 -14.44 -14.75
CA TRP A 150 1.15 -13.74 -13.57
C TRP A 150 -0.36 -13.91 -13.34
N ILE A 151 -1.19 -13.93 -14.39
CA ILE A 151 -2.62 -14.25 -14.25
C ILE A 151 -2.82 -15.68 -13.73
N LYS A 152 -1.97 -16.63 -14.17
CA LYS A 152 -2.02 -18.00 -13.66
C LYS A 152 -1.64 -18.07 -12.16
N GLN A 153 -0.62 -17.32 -11.74
CA GLN A 153 -0.25 -17.23 -10.32
C GLN A 153 -1.43 -16.68 -9.48
N ALA A 154 -2.10 -15.66 -9.96
CA ALA A 154 -3.28 -15.09 -9.30
C ALA A 154 -4.47 -16.07 -9.24
N LEU A 155 -4.66 -16.92 -10.26
CA LEU A 155 -5.66 -17.99 -10.26
C LEU A 155 -5.37 -19.10 -9.25
N GLU A 156 -4.09 -19.46 -9.09
CA GLU A 156 -3.63 -20.52 -8.19
C GLU A 156 -3.48 -20.05 -6.74
N ASN A 157 -3.62 -18.75 -6.50
CA ASN A 157 -3.62 -18.17 -5.17
C ASN A 157 -4.95 -18.50 -4.45
N ASN A 158 -4.91 -18.59 -3.12
CA ASN A 158 -6.09 -18.92 -2.31
C ASN A 158 -7.07 -17.73 -2.11
N ASP A 159 -6.91 -16.62 -2.84
CA ASP A 159 -7.84 -15.49 -2.83
C ASP A 159 -8.98 -15.75 -3.83
N GLU A 160 -10.15 -16.11 -3.31
CA GLU A 160 -11.33 -16.45 -4.12
C GLU A 160 -11.77 -15.29 -5.01
N TYR A 161 -11.76 -14.06 -4.49
CA TYR A 161 -12.19 -12.89 -5.25
C TYR A 161 -11.23 -12.57 -6.41
N ILE A 162 -9.94 -12.59 -6.14
CA ILE A 162 -8.91 -12.38 -7.18
C ILE A 162 -8.94 -13.52 -8.18
N GLY A 163 -9.15 -14.76 -7.74
CA GLY A 163 -9.30 -15.93 -8.61
C GLY A 163 -10.42 -15.75 -9.64
N ILE A 164 -11.58 -15.25 -9.23
CA ILE A 164 -12.70 -14.95 -10.16
C ILE A 164 -12.28 -13.90 -11.20
N LEU A 165 -11.65 -12.81 -10.77
CA LEU A 165 -11.19 -11.74 -11.67
C LEU A 165 -10.10 -12.25 -12.64
N ALA A 166 -9.18 -13.06 -12.15
CA ALA A 166 -8.12 -13.66 -12.96
C ALA A 166 -8.67 -14.64 -13.99
N GLN A 167 -9.68 -15.44 -13.62
CA GLN A 167 -10.35 -16.34 -14.55
C GLN A 167 -11.01 -15.58 -15.71
N GLN A 168 -11.68 -14.47 -15.42
CA GLN A 168 -12.27 -13.63 -16.47
C GLN A 168 -11.20 -13.12 -17.45
N VAL A 169 -10.07 -12.61 -16.93
CA VAL A 169 -8.95 -12.16 -17.78
C VAL A 169 -8.37 -13.32 -18.60
N TRP A 170 -8.24 -14.50 -17.97
CA TRP A 170 -7.76 -15.71 -18.65
C TRP A 170 -8.60 -16.07 -19.87
N ASP A 171 -9.90 -16.01 -19.73
CA ASP A 171 -10.87 -16.33 -20.79
C ASP A 171 -10.92 -15.23 -21.86
N ASP A 172 -10.98 -13.96 -21.45
CA ASP A 172 -11.05 -12.80 -22.36
C ASP A 172 -9.82 -12.73 -23.29
N PHE A 173 -8.63 -13.01 -22.77
CA PHE A 173 -7.39 -13.03 -23.54
C PHE A 173 -7.05 -14.39 -24.14
N LYS A 174 -7.91 -15.42 -23.95
CA LYS A 174 -7.70 -16.81 -24.43
C LYS A 174 -6.36 -17.39 -24.03
N LEU A 175 -5.91 -17.12 -22.80
CA LEU A 175 -4.57 -17.48 -22.33
C LEU A 175 -4.30 -18.99 -22.27
N GLY A 176 -5.34 -19.81 -22.27
CA GLY A 176 -5.23 -21.28 -22.37
C GLY A 176 -4.76 -21.81 -23.72
N SER A 177 -4.79 -20.97 -24.77
CA SER A 177 -4.43 -21.37 -26.13
C SER A 177 -2.96 -21.07 -26.53
N TYR A 178 -2.16 -20.54 -25.61
CA TYR A 178 -0.75 -20.22 -25.81
C TYR A 178 0.19 -21.21 -25.12
#